data_16bbfca0442c24beef47d541da307e49
#
_entry.id   16bbfca0442c24beef47d541da307e49
#
_cell.length_a   1.000
_cell.length_b   1.000
_cell.length_c   1.000
_cell.angle_alpha   90.00
_cell.angle_beta   90.00
_cell.angle_gamma   90.00
#
_symmetry.space_group_name_H-M   'P 1'
#
loop_
_entity.id
_entity.type
_entity.pdbx_description
1 polymer ?
#
loop_
_entity_poly.entity_id
_entity_poly.type
_entity_poly.pdbx_seq_one_letter_code
_entity_poly.pdbx_strand_id
1 'polypeptide(L)'
;MKKLKIILSIFLILVIATGGYVGNMLGVFNEGNYGEYSLKNTEANSDSPLNGKTVIFLGSSVTFGYGSLGVSFADFLEKTDGITAIKEAVSGTTLVDVKNNSYVSRMKTIDKNINADAFVCQLSTNDATKEMPLGEISESFNADDFDTQTVAGAIEFMISYAKETWNCPVIFYTQSKYDSEHYAKMIDLLYEIQKKWNITIIDFWNDAEINSITEEQRNLYLVDRIHPTKAGYKEWWLPKFQECLCEILVVL
;
A
#
# COMPACT_ATOMS: atom_id res chain seq x y z
N MET A 1 44.38 -19.25 20.97
CA MET A 1 44.38 -18.45 19.73
C MET A 1 43.61 -19.08 18.57
N LYS A 2 43.85 -20.37 18.18
CA LYS A 2 43.14 -21.02 17.06
C LYS A 2 41.61 -21.10 17.28
N LYS A 3 41.16 -21.51 18.46
CA LYS A 3 39.68 -21.59 18.78
C LYS A 3 38.99 -20.23 18.68
N LEU A 4 39.64 -19.14 19.14
CA LEU A 4 39.05 -17.80 19.06
C LEU A 4 38.95 -17.32 17.61
N LYS A 5 39.91 -17.61 16.76
CA LYS A 5 39.87 -17.27 15.32
C LYS A 5 38.73 -18.01 14.62
N ILE A 6 38.51 -19.30 14.96
CA ILE A 6 37.40 -20.10 14.40
C ILE A 6 36.05 -19.50 14.82
N ILE A 7 35.89 -19.15 16.11
CA ILE A 7 34.65 -18.55 16.63
C ILE A 7 34.37 -17.19 15.93
N LEU A 8 35.39 -16.34 15.79
CA LEU A 8 35.27 -15.07 15.07
C LEU A 8 34.91 -15.26 13.60
N SER A 9 35.49 -16.26 12.92
CA SER A 9 35.17 -16.56 11.53
C SER A 9 33.73 -17.04 11.37
N ILE A 10 33.24 -17.94 12.25
CA ILE A 10 31.84 -18.40 12.24
C ILE A 10 30.89 -17.23 12.50
N PHE A 11 31.18 -16.39 13.47
CA PHE A 11 30.37 -15.20 13.77
C PHE A 11 30.29 -14.25 12.58
N LEU A 12 31.41 -13.99 11.91
CA LEU A 12 31.46 -13.14 10.71
C LEU A 12 30.62 -13.74 9.56
N ILE A 13 30.72 -15.05 9.32
CA ILE A 13 29.90 -15.74 8.31
C ILE A 13 28.41 -15.62 8.61
N LEU A 14 28.01 -15.79 9.88
CA LEU A 14 26.61 -15.64 10.29
C LEU A 14 26.12 -14.19 10.09
N VAL A 15 26.92 -13.19 10.43
CA VAL A 15 26.57 -11.78 10.21
C VAL A 15 26.40 -11.48 8.71
N ILE A 16 27.31 -11.96 7.86
CA ILE A 16 27.23 -11.77 6.41
C ILE A 16 25.99 -12.51 5.84
N ALA A 17 25.76 -13.75 6.24
CA ALA A 17 24.61 -14.52 5.78
C ALA A 17 23.27 -13.87 6.20
N THR A 18 23.18 -13.43 7.46
CA THR A 18 21.99 -12.75 7.98
C THR A 18 21.78 -11.40 7.29
N GLY A 19 22.85 -10.61 7.13
CA GLY A 19 22.81 -9.34 6.40
C GLY A 19 22.42 -9.51 4.93
N GLY A 20 22.94 -10.54 4.26
CA GLY A 20 22.56 -10.88 2.90
C GLY A 20 21.10 -11.31 2.78
N TYR A 21 20.61 -12.14 3.70
CA TYR A 21 19.21 -12.55 3.74
C TYR A 21 18.26 -11.37 3.95
N VAL A 22 18.53 -10.53 4.94
CA VAL A 22 17.72 -9.31 5.20
C VAL A 22 17.78 -8.35 4.02
N GLY A 23 18.98 -8.16 3.44
CA GLY A 23 19.13 -7.32 2.24
C GLY A 23 18.30 -7.82 1.06
N ASN A 24 18.24 -9.12 0.86
CA ASN A 24 17.40 -9.71 -0.18
C ASN A 24 15.89 -9.49 0.07
N MET A 25 15.44 -9.68 1.31
CA MET A 25 14.04 -9.41 1.70
C MET A 25 13.63 -7.94 1.50
N LEU A 26 14.57 -7.02 1.70
CA LEU A 26 14.35 -5.58 1.50
C LEU A 26 14.55 -5.14 0.04
N GLY A 27 14.85 -6.07 -0.86
CA GLY A 27 15.08 -5.76 -2.26
C GLY A 27 16.42 -5.06 -2.55
N VAL A 28 17.39 -5.08 -1.59
CA VAL A 28 18.71 -4.43 -1.75
C VAL A 28 19.48 -4.97 -2.96
N PHE A 29 19.23 -6.19 -3.38
CA PHE A 29 19.93 -6.83 -4.51
C PHE A 29 19.08 -6.97 -5.77
N ASN A 30 17.82 -6.48 -5.74
CA ASN A 30 16.94 -6.57 -6.89
C ASN A 30 17.23 -5.43 -7.88
N GLU A 31 17.43 -5.76 -9.17
CA GLU A 31 17.72 -4.81 -10.22
C GLU A 31 16.63 -3.75 -10.38
N GLY A 32 15.37 -4.10 -10.12
CA GLY A 32 14.24 -3.18 -10.15
C GLY A 32 14.29 -2.04 -9.12
N ASN A 33 15.30 -2.02 -8.22
CA ASN A 33 15.46 -0.96 -7.23
C ASN A 33 16.53 0.08 -7.58
N TYR A 34 17.18 -0.05 -8.73
CA TYR A 34 18.33 0.77 -9.11
C TYR A 34 18.16 1.44 -10.49
N GLY A 35 19.19 2.22 -10.88
CA GLY A 35 19.29 2.82 -12.20
C GLY A 35 18.10 3.71 -12.52
N GLU A 36 17.49 3.47 -13.65
CA GLU A 36 16.37 4.23 -14.21
C GLU A 36 15.08 4.17 -13.37
N TYR A 37 14.95 3.15 -12.50
CA TYR A 37 13.78 2.99 -11.62
C TYR A 37 13.87 3.85 -10.35
N SER A 38 15.00 4.49 -10.08
CA SER A 38 15.16 5.33 -8.88
C SER A 38 14.38 6.65 -9.01
N LEU A 39 13.88 7.18 -7.88
CA LEU A 39 13.25 8.51 -7.85
C LEU A 39 14.17 9.60 -8.42
N LYS A 40 15.49 9.48 -8.21
CA LYS A 40 16.48 10.45 -8.72
C LYS A 40 16.46 10.53 -10.25
N ASN A 41 16.21 9.40 -10.90
CA ASN A 41 16.21 9.28 -12.38
C ASN A 41 14.78 9.29 -12.95
N THR A 42 13.79 9.67 -12.14
CA THR A 42 12.40 9.83 -12.58
C THR A 42 12.15 11.30 -12.94
N GLU A 43 11.66 11.52 -14.15
CA GLU A 43 11.31 12.85 -14.63
C GLU A 43 9.98 13.32 -14.04
N ALA A 44 9.88 14.62 -13.76
CA ALA A 44 8.63 15.24 -13.34
C ALA A 44 7.81 15.64 -14.59
N ASN A 45 6.50 15.44 -14.52
CA ASN A 45 5.56 15.95 -15.50
C ASN A 45 4.99 17.29 -15.00
N SER A 46 5.56 18.40 -15.45
CA SER A 46 5.11 19.74 -15.06
C SER A 46 3.67 20.04 -15.48
N ASP A 47 3.16 19.32 -16.48
CA ASP A 47 1.82 19.52 -17.02
C ASP A 47 0.80 18.52 -16.44
N SER A 48 1.19 17.78 -15.40
CA SER A 48 0.26 16.83 -14.73
C SER A 48 -0.95 17.56 -14.17
N PRO A 49 -2.17 17.09 -14.47
CA PRO A 49 -3.38 17.66 -13.91
C PRO A 49 -3.53 17.42 -12.40
N LEU A 50 -2.70 16.55 -11.84
CA LEU A 50 -2.65 16.26 -10.39
C LEU A 50 -1.73 17.23 -9.63
N ASN A 51 -1.00 18.10 -10.33
CA ASN A 51 -0.06 19.02 -9.69
C ASN A 51 -0.75 19.90 -8.64
N GLY A 52 -0.17 19.96 -7.43
CA GLY A 52 -0.68 20.70 -6.29
C GLY A 52 -1.81 20.01 -5.52
N LYS A 53 -2.28 18.84 -5.93
CA LYS A 53 -3.24 18.04 -5.17
C LYS A 53 -2.61 17.45 -3.90
N THR A 54 -3.37 17.35 -2.83
CA THR A 54 -2.96 16.72 -1.57
C THR A 54 -3.68 15.39 -1.39
N VAL A 55 -2.93 14.30 -1.29
CA VAL A 55 -3.48 12.94 -1.17
C VAL A 55 -2.94 12.26 0.09
N ILE A 56 -3.84 11.76 0.91
CA ILE A 56 -3.51 10.97 2.10
C ILE A 56 -3.43 9.49 1.69
N PHE A 57 -2.32 8.82 1.97
CA PHE A 57 -2.11 7.39 1.73
C PHE A 57 -1.98 6.67 3.06
N LEU A 58 -2.91 5.76 3.35
CA LEU A 58 -2.89 4.92 4.54
C LEU A 58 -2.65 3.46 4.16
N GLY A 59 -1.66 2.81 4.82
CA GLY A 59 -1.40 1.41 4.51
C GLY A 59 -0.34 0.73 5.36
N SER A 60 0.16 -0.40 4.85
CA SER A 60 1.22 -1.18 5.49
C SER A 60 2.49 -1.23 4.64
N SER A 61 3.12 -2.40 4.53
CA SER A 61 4.40 -2.58 3.85
C SER A 61 4.38 -2.19 2.37
N VAL A 62 3.26 -2.40 1.68
CA VAL A 62 3.13 -2.05 0.26
C VAL A 62 3.02 -0.53 0.09
N THR A 63 2.22 0.16 0.89
CA THR A 63 2.16 1.63 0.88
C THR A 63 3.49 2.26 1.33
N PHE A 64 4.19 1.62 2.28
CA PHE A 64 5.50 2.06 2.76
C PHE A 64 6.59 1.94 1.68
N GLY A 65 6.53 0.88 0.84
CA GLY A 65 7.59 0.55 -0.11
C GLY A 65 8.63 -0.41 0.48
N TYR A 66 8.19 -1.46 1.20
CA TYR A 66 9.10 -2.41 1.88
C TYR A 66 10.08 -3.07 0.91
N GLY A 67 9.62 -3.57 -0.24
CA GLY A 67 10.43 -4.22 -1.26
C GLY A 67 11.25 -3.26 -2.13
N SER A 68 11.13 -1.95 -1.92
CA SER A 68 11.70 -0.88 -2.73
C SER A 68 12.47 0.16 -1.93
N LEU A 69 13.00 -0.24 -0.78
CA LEU A 69 13.83 0.60 0.08
C LEU A 69 13.11 1.86 0.58
N GLY A 70 11.81 1.74 0.88
CA GLY A 70 10.98 2.83 1.41
C GLY A 70 10.37 3.76 0.36
N VAL A 71 10.52 3.45 -0.92
CA VAL A 71 9.94 4.20 -2.03
C VAL A 71 8.73 3.44 -2.58
N SER A 72 7.56 4.05 -2.63
CA SER A 72 6.33 3.45 -3.16
C SER A 72 5.73 4.27 -4.30
N PHE A 73 4.59 3.83 -4.82
CA PHE A 73 3.82 4.58 -5.82
C PHE A 73 3.47 6.00 -5.35
N ALA A 74 3.26 6.22 -4.03
CA ALA A 74 2.98 7.55 -3.48
C ALA A 74 4.16 8.51 -3.68
N ASP A 75 5.40 8.03 -3.46
CA ASP A 75 6.61 8.83 -3.71
C ASP A 75 6.82 9.10 -5.20
N PHE A 76 6.44 8.16 -6.07
CA PHE A 76 6.46 8.37 -7.52
C PHE A 76 5.42 9.39 -7.96
N LEU A 77 4.17 9.33 -7.45
CA LEU A 77 3.14 10.35 -7.72
C LEU A 77 3.62 11.75 -7.28
N GLU A 78 4.22 11.87 -6.10
CA GLU A 78 4.80 13.14 -5.65
C GLU A 78 5.89 13.63 -6.60
N LYS A 79 6.76 12.73 -7.06
CA LYS A 79 7.87 13.06 -7.96
C LYS A 79 7.43 13.37 -9.38
N THR A 80 6.51 12.56 -9.96
CA THR A 80 6.08 12.68 -11.36
C THR A 80 4.98 13.72 -11.54
N ASP A 81 4.02 13.76 -10.61
CA ASP A 81 2.79 14.50 -10.80
C ASP A 81 2.68 15.75 -9.92
N GLY A 82 3.64 15.97 -9.02
CA GLY A 82 3.69 17.15 -8.16
C GLY A 82 2.58 17.20 -7.10
N ILE A 83 2.05 16.05 -6.68
CA ILE A 83 1.13 15.98 -5.55
C ILE A 83 1.89 16.21 -4.23
N THR A 84 1.17 16.57 -3.17
CA THR A 84 1.63 16.43 -1.80
C THR A 84 1.16 15.08 -1.24
N ALA A 85 2.08 14.14 -1.05
CA ALA A 85 1.75 12.81 -0.53
C ALA A 85 1.89 12.76 1.00
N ILE A 86 0.77 12.64 1.72
CA ILE A 86 0.75 12.37 3.17
C ILE A 86 0.74 10.85 3.36
N LYS A 87 1.94 10.26 3.46
CA LYS A 87 2.11 8.81 3.51
C LYS A 87 2.18 8.29 4.95
N GLU A 88 1.05 7.78 5.47
CA GLU A 88 0.95 7.10 6.77
C GLU A 88 0.96 5.57 6.56
N ALA A 89 2.16 4.98 6.61
CA ALA A 89 2.35 3.58 6.29
C ALA A 89 3.35 2.89 7.23
N VAL A 90 2.93 1.77 7.85
CA VAL A 90 3.76 0.98 8.77
C VAL A 90 3.68 -0.50 8.41
N SER A 91 4.82 -1.10 8.06
CA SER A 91 4.91 -2.51 7.66
C SER A 91 4.37 -3.46 8.73
N GLY A 92 3.65 -4.52 8.31
CA GLY A 92 3.13 -5.57 9.21
C GLY A 92 1.85 -5.21 9.96
N THR A 93 1.29 -4.01 9.75
CA THR A 93 0.05 -3.56 10.41
C THR A 93 -1.20 -3.98 9.66
N THR A 94 -2.33 -4.04 10.39
CA THR A 94 -3.64 -4.49 9.92
C THR A 94 -4.64 -3.34 9.80
N LEU A 95 -5.67 -3.53 8.99
CA LEU A 95 -6.89 -2.72 8.99
C LEU A 95 -7.55 -2.82 10.36
N VAL A 96 -7.80 -4.08 10.76
CA VAL A 96 -8.47 -4.46 12.02
C VAL A 96 -7.72 -3.89 13.22
N ASP A 97 -8.46 -3.28 14.16
CA ASP A 97 -7.92 -2.50 15.29
C ASP A 97 -7.51 -3.39 16.48
N VAL A 98 -6.61 -4.35 16.23
CA VAL A 98 -6.09 -5.27 17.26
C VAL A 98 -4.87 -4.73 18.01
N LYS A 99 -4.27 -3.64 17.55
CA LYS A 99 -3.08 -3.01 18.15
C LYS A 99 -3.11 -1.49 17.93
N ASN A 100 -2.46 -0.76 18.80
CA ASN A 100 -2.34 0.71 18.74
C ASN A 100 -1.67 1.28 17.48
N ASN A 101 -1.20 0.42 16.56
CA ASN A 101 -0.62 0.80 15.29
C ASN A 101 -1.40 0.25 14.08
N SER A 102 -2.64 -0.17 14.28
CA SER A 102 -3.57 -0.53 13.19
C SER A 102 -3.84 0.66 12.26
N TYR A 103 -4.43 0.41 11.10
CA TYR A 103 -4.85 1.52 10.21
C TYR A 103 -5.87 2.42 10.91
N VAL A 104 -6.86 1.84 11.59
CA VAL A 104 -7.86 2.59 12.38
C VAL A 104 -7.20 3.49 13.42
N SER A 105 -6.23 2.97 14.18
CA SER A 105 -5.52 3.75 15.20
C SER A 105 -4.67 4.86 14.59
N ARG A 106 -3.91 4.59 13.51
CA ARG A 106 -3.03 5.55 12.87
C ARG A 106 -3.78 6.63 12.10
N MET A 107 -4.90 6.28 11.47
CA MET A 107 -5.76 7.26 10.81
C MET A 107 -6.16 8.40 11.74
N LYS A 108 -6.46 8.10 13.01
CA LYS A 108 -6.83 9.08 14.02
C LYS A 108 -5.69 10.04 14.41
N THR A 109 -4.44 9.72 14.05
CA THR A 109 -3.26 10.56 14.33
C THR A 109 -2.90 11.51 13.18
N ILE A 110 -3.49 11.32 12.01
CA ILE A 110 -3.31 12.22 10.86
C ILE A 110 -3.97 13.57 11.19
N ASP A 111 -3.31 14.67 10.83
CA ASP A 111 -3.84 16.01 11.09
C ASP A 111 -5.21 16.19 10.40
N LYS A 112 -6.21 16.50 11.22
CA LYS A 112 -7.60 16.70 10.76
C LYS A 112 -7.80 17.96 9.92
N ASN A 113 -6.86 18.92 10.00
CA ASN A 113 -6.93 20.18 9.28
C ASN A 113 -6.31 20.12 7.88
N ILE A 114 -5.83 18.97 7.44
CA ILE A 114 -5.34 18.78 6.07
C ILE A 114 -6.51 19.00 5.11
N ASN A 115 -6.32 19.89 4.14
CA ASN A 115 -7.22 20.03 3.01
C ASN A 115 -6.87 18.94 1.98
N ALA A 116 -7.36 17.72 2.21
CA ALA A 116 -7.07 16.58 1.33
C ALA A 116 -8.00 16.58 0.12
N ASP A 117 -7.43 16.35 -1.06
CA ASP A 117 -8.19 16.14 -2.30
C ASP A 117 -8.66 14.68 -2.44
N ALA A 118 -7.94 13.70 -1.84
CA ALA A 118 -8.35 12.30 -1.76
C ALA A 118 -7.74 11.59 -0.56
N PHE A 119 -8.42 10.52 -0.11
CA PHE A 119 -7.91 9.54 0.85
C PHE A 119 -7.81 8.17 0.17
N VAL A 120 -6.59 7.61 0.12
CA VAL A 120 -6.26 6.34 -0.52
C VAL A 120 -5.82 5.32 0.53
N CYS A 121 -6.51 4.20 0.63
CA CYS A 121 -6.27 3.17 1.62
C CYS A 121 -5.93 1.82 1.00
N GLN A 122 -4.93 1.15 1.53
CA GLN A 122 -4.58 -0.21 1.15
C GLN A 122 -5.58 -1.21 1.74
N LEU A 123 -6.15 -2.11 0.92
CA LEU A 123 -6.74 -3.35 1.44
C LEU A 123 -5.59 -4.23 1.95
N SER A 124 -5.54 -4.47 3.25
CA SER A 124 -4.35 -5.01 3.90
C SER A 124 -4.12 -6.50 3.64
N THR A 125 -2.97 -6.85 3.10
CA THR A 125 -2.52 -8.25 2.96
C THR A 125 -2.18 -8.90 4.31
N ASN A 126 -1.92 -8.10 5.35
CA ASN A 126 -1.65 -8.63 6.71
C ASN A 126 -2.91 -9.15 7.38
N ASP A 127 -4.07 -8.54 7.11
CA ASP A 127 -5.36 -9.06 7.59
C ASP A 127 -5.65 -10.42 6.98
N ALA A 128 -5.40 -10.59 5.68
CA ALA A 128 -5.53 -11.87 5.02
C ALA A 128 -4.56 -12.93 5.57
N THR A 129 -3.29 -12.57 5.76
CA THR A 129 -2.26 -13.51 6.27
C THR A 129 -2.54 -13.96 7.70
N LYS A 130 -3.19 -13.10 8.50
CA LYS A 130 -3.55 -13.38 9.89
C LYS A 130 -4.98 -13.91 10.03
N GLU A 131 -5.68 -14.11 8.93
CA GLU A 131 -7.07 -14.56 8.87
C GLU A 131 -8.00 -13.76 9.80
N MET A 132 -7.86 -12.41 9.75
CA MET A 132 -8.69 -11.54 10.58
C MET A 132 -10.18 -11.73 10.28
N PRO A 133 -11.06 -11.62 11.29
CA PRO A 133 -12.50 -11.79 11.09
C PRO A 133 -13.02 -10.85 10.01
N LEU A 134 -13.76 -11.38 9.03
CA LEU A 134 -14.35 -10.55 7.97
C LEU A 134 -15.41 -9.60 8.51
N GLY A 135 -16.22 -10.04 9.45
CA GLY A 135 -17.35 -9.29 9.97
C GLY A 135 -18.51 -9.17 8.97
N GLU A 136 -19.50 -8.39 9.34
CA GLU A 136 -20.67 -8.08 8.53
C GLU A 136 -20.71 -6.58 8.24
N ILE A 137 -21.28 -6.21 7.09
CA ILE A 137 -21.48 -4.80 6.71
C ILE A 137 -22.63 -4.27 7.57
N SER A 138 -22.40 -3.14 8.24
CA SER A 138 -23.42 -2.49 9.05
C SER A 138 -24.50 -1.85 8.21
N GLU A 139 -25.73 -1.74 8.73
CA GLU A 139 -26.77 -0.90 8.14
C GLU A 139 -26.56 0.60 8.46
N SER A 140 -25.75 0.92 9.45
CA SER A 140 -25.45 2.29 9.87
C SER A 140 -24.42 2.96 8.95
N PHE A 141 -24.41 4.30 8.99
CA PHE A 141 -23.38 5.16 8.42
C PHE A 141 -22.56 5.90 9.47
N ASN A 142 -22.86 5.70 10.76
CA ASN A 142 -22.19 6.33 11.88
C ASN A 142 -20.92 5.56 12.28
N ALA A 143 -19.79 6.27 12.39
CA ALA A 143 -18.50 5.69 12.73
C ALA A 143 -18.49 4.93 14.07
N ASP A 144 -19.31 5.34 15.04
CA ASP A 144 -19.38 4.72 16.38
C ASP A 144 -20.08 3.33 16.36
N ASP A 145 -20.79 3.00 15.28
CA ASP A 145 -21.55 1.76 15.17
C ASP A 145 -20.74 0.63 14.50
N PHE A 146 -19.51 0.88 14.06
CA PHE A 146 -18.71 -0.10 13.33
C PHE A 146 -17.80 -0.91 14.27
N ASP A 147 -17.88 -2.25 14.16
CA ASP A 147 -16.96 -3.15 14.85
C ASP A 147 -15.57 -3.15 14.19
N THR A 148 -14.70 -2.26 14.61
CA THR A 148 -13.32 -2.14 14.10
C THR A 148 -12.45 -3.35 14.40
N GLN A 149 -12.92 -4.37 15.14
CA GLN A 149 -12.25 -5.65 15.33
C GLN A 149 -12.50 -6.62 14.16
N THR A 150 -13.23 -6.21 13.14
CA THR A 150 -13.49 -6.96 11.89
C THR A 150 -13.04 -6.16 10.67
N VAL A 151 -12.81 -6.85 9.55
CA VAL A 151 -12.39 -6.22 8.29
C VAL A 151 -13.47 -5.27 7.78
N ALA A 152 -14.75 -5.71 7.78
CA ALA A 152 -15.87 -4.88 7.35
C ALA A 152 -15.98 -3.60 8.18
N GLY A 153 -16.06 -3.75 9.49
CA GLY A 153 -16.22 -2.59 10.39
C GLY A 153 -15.02 -1.64 10.35
N ALA A 154 -13.78 -2.15 10.22
CA ALA A 154 -12.60 -1.31 10.06
C ALA A 154 -12.62 -0.52 8.74
N ILE A 155 -13.02 -1.13 7.62
CA ILE A 155 -13.17 -0.45 6.32
C ILE A 155 -14.26 0.63 6.42
N GLU A 156 -15.44 0.29 6.93
CA GLU A 156 -16.56 1.22 7.05
C GLU A 156 -16.22 2.39 7.97
N PHE A 157 -15.54 2.12 9.10
CA PHE A 157 -15.03 3.17 9.99
C PHE A 157 -14.10 4.13 9.25
N MET A 158 -13.12 3.62 8.49
CA MET A 158 -12.17 4.47 7.77
C MET A 158 -12.86 5.30 6.69
N ILE A 159 -13.87 4.76 6.01
CA ILE A 159 -14.65 5.51 5.01
C ILE A 159 -15.43 6.65 5.68
N SER A 160 -16.18 6.35 6.75
CA SER A 160 -16.96 7.34 7.49
C SER A 160 -16.05 8.43 8.04
N TYR A 161 -14.97 8.05 8.72
CA TYR A 161 -14.01 8.99 9.30
C TYR A 161 -13.36 9.89 8.25
N ALA A 162 -12.95 9.37 7.09
CA ALA A 162 -12.34 10.17 6.02
C ALA A 162 -13.35 11.18 5.44
N LYS A 163 -14.58 10.74 5.19
CA LYS A 163 -15.66 11.61 4.69
C LYS A 163 -16.01 12.72 5.69
N GLU A 164 -16.08 12.40 6.98
CA GLU A 164 -16.42 13.38 8.03
C GLU A 164 -15.26 14.34 8.32
N THR A 165 -14.02 13.86 8.31
CA THR A 165 -12.85 14.64 8.73
C THR A 165 -12.30 15.50 7.61
N TRP A 166 -12.11 14.93 6.42
CA TRP A 166 -11.47 15.61 5.29
C TRP A 166 -12.42 15.93 4.13
N ASN A 167 -13.64 15.40 4.16
CA ASN A 167 -14.67 15.62 3.14
C ASN A 167 -14.15 15.40 1.70
N CYS A 168 -13.38 14.34 1.49
CA CYS A 168 -12.75 14.02 0.23
C CYS A 168 -13.18 12.63 -0.30
N PRO A 169 -13.00 12.35 -1.59
CA PRO A 169 -13.16 11.03 -2.16
C PRO A 169 -12.33 9.98 -1.44
N VAL A 170 -12.92 8.79 -1.24
CA VAL A 170 -12.26 7.65 -0.62
C VAL A 170 -12.00 6.58 -1.68
N ILE A 171 -10.75 6.16 -1.75
CA ILE A 171 -10.25 5.17 -2.70
C ILE A 171 -9.62 4.03 -1.92
N PHE A 172 -10.02 2.79 -2.19
CA PHE A 172 -9.27 1.63 -1.76
C PHE A 172 -8.49 1.05 -2.93
N TYR A 173 -7.31 0.48 -2.65
CA TYR A 173 -6.61 -0.31 -3.65
C TYR A 173 -6.34 -1.73 -3.16
N THR A 174 -6.43 -2.68 -4.09
CA THR A 174 -6.15 -4.09 -3.83
C THR A 174 -4.71 -4.44 -4.18
N GLN A 175 -4.26 -5.65 -3.85
CA GLN A 175 -2.98 -6.19 -4.26
C GLN A 175 -3.12 -6.86 -5.65
N SER A 176 -2.06 -6.86 -6.46
CA SER A 176 -1.97 -7.76 -7.61
C SER A 176 -2.13 -9.22 -7.17
N LYS A 177 -2.68 -10.06 -8.03
CA LYS A 177 -3.14 -11.40 -7.67
C LYS A 177 -2.02 -12.28 -7.11
N TYR A 178 -2.29 -12.88 -5.95
CA TYR A 178 -1.44 -13.88 -5.31
C TYR A 178 -2.33 -14.96 -4.67
N ASP A 179 -1.75 -16.08 -4.27
CA ASP A 179 -2.49 -17.20 -3.68
C ASP A 179 -2.93 -16.87 -2.25
N SER A 180 -4.22 -16.51 -2.08
CA SER A 180 -4.86 -16.25 -0.79
C SER A 180 -6.39 -16.25 -0.90
N GLU A 181 -7.03 -17.31 -0.43
CA GLU A 181 -8.49 -17.39 -0.38
C GLU A 181 -9.10 -16.34 0.55
N HIS A 182 -8.43 -16.04 1.68
CA HIS A 182 -8.94 -15.05 2.61
C HIS A 182 -8.91 -13.63 2.01
N TYR A 183 -7.86 -13.30 1.25
CA TYR A 183 -7.77 -12.01 0.56
C TYR A 183 -8.85 -11.89 -0.53
N ALA A 184 -9.14 -12.97 -1.26
CA ALA A 184 -10.24 -12.98 -2.22
C ALA A 184 -11.59 -12.66 -1.56
N LYS A 185 -11.87 -13.26 -0.38
CA LYS A 185 -13.08 -12.94 0.40
C LYS A 185 -13.11 -11.49 0.89
N MET A 186 -11.97 -10.92 1.25
CA MET A 186 -11.87 -9.50 1.61
C MET A 186 -12.18 -8.58 0.41
N ILE A 187 -11.80 -8.98 -0.79
CA ILE A 187 -12.12 -8.24 -2.02
C ILE A 187 -13.62 -8.29 -2.32
N ASP A 188 -14.24 -9.46 -2.24
CA ASP A 188 -15.70 -9.60 -2.39
C ASP A 188 -16.44 -8.69 -1.38
N LEU A 189 -15.99 -8.69 -0.12
CA LEU A 189 -16.52 -7.82 0.93
C LEU A 189 -16.33 -6.33 0.60
N LEU A 190 -15.17 -5.94 0.08
CA LEU A 190 -14.89 -4.56 -0.32
C LEU A 190 -15.83 -4.09 -1.44
N TYR A 191 -16.17 -4.95 -2.40
CA TYR A 191 -17.13 -4.64 -3.44
C TYR A 191 -18.57 -4.46 -2.89
N GLU A 192 -18.98 -5.23 -1.90
CA GLU A 192 -20.26 -5.01 -1.24
C GLU A 192 -20.27 -3.68 -0.46
N ILE A 193 -19.18 -3.35 0.24
CA ILE A 193 -19.01 -2.05 0.91
C ILE A 193 -19.03 -0.90 -0.10
N GLN A 194 -18.42 -1.07 -1.28
CA GLN A 194 -18.47 -0.09 -2.37
C GLN A 194 -19.91 0.28 -2.76
N LYS A 195 -20.79 -0.71 -2.86
CA LYS A 195 -22.21 -0.46 -3.23
C LYS A 195 -22.92 0.43 -2.21
N LYS A 196 -22.61 0.25 -0.92
CA LYS A 196 -23.17 1.06 0.17
C LYS A 196 -22.60 2.47 0.19
N TRP A 197 -21.27 2.59 0.08
CA TRP A 197 -20.56 3.83 0.37
C TRP A 197 -20.21 4.67 -0.85
N ASN A 198 -20.39 4.13 -2.06
CA ASN A 198 -19.99 4.76 -3.32
C ASN A 198 -18.53 5.23 -3.31
N ILE A 199 -17.63 4.34 -2.90
CA ILE A 199 -16.18 4.55 -2.94
C ILE A 199 -15.58 4.05 -4.25
N THR A 200 -14.36 4.48 -4.56
CA THR A 200 -13.61 3.97 -5.71
C THR A 200 -12.68 2.83 -5.29
N ILE A 201 -12.49 1.86 -6.16
CA ILE A 201 -11.53 0.77 -5.96
C ILE A 201 -10.56 0.74 -7.15
N ILE A 202 -9.25 0.88 -6.87
CA ILE A 202 -8.20 0.52 -7.83
C ILE A 202 -7.99 -0.98 -7.67
N ASP A 203 -8.58 -1.76 -8.57
CA ASP A 203 -8.62 -3.20 -8.44
C ASP A 203 -7.49 -3.90 -9.19
N PHE A 204 -6.31 -3.95 -8.59
CA PHE A 204 -5.19 -4.72 -9.13
C PHE A 204 -5.41 -6.24 -9.09
N TRP A 205 -6.30 -6.75 -8.22
CA TRP A 205 -6.53 -8.18 -8.10
C TRP A 205 -7.23 -8.77 -9.32
N ASN A 206 -8.24 -8.11 -9.85
CA ASN A 206 -9.02 -8.56 -11.00
C ASN A 206 -8.56 -7.93 -12.32
N ASP A 207 -7.64 -6.99 -12.32
CA ASP A 207 -7.10 -6.37 -13.53
C ASP A 207 -6.27 -7.40 -14.33
N ALA A 208 -6.78 -7.77 -15.52
CA ALA A 208 -6.16 -8.78 -16.37
C ALA A 208 -4.79 -8.32 -16.91
N GLU A 209 -4.62 -7.03 -17.19
CA GLU A 209 -3.37 -6.45 -17.67
C GLU A 209 -2.30 -6.51 -16.57
N ILE A 210 -2.64 -6.08 -15.36
CA ILE A 210 -1.76 -6.14 -14.19
C ILE A 210 -1.32 -7.57 -13.89
N ASN A 211 -2.18 -8.55 -14.09
CA ASN A 211 -1.89 -9.94 -13.75
C ASN A 211 -1.33 -10.79 -14.91
N SER A 212 -1.10 -10.17 -16.09
CA SER A 212 -0.55 -10.86 -17.28
C SER A 212 0.96 -10.68 -17.46
N ILE A 213 1.69 -10.18 -16.43
CA ILE A 213 3.13 -9.98 -16.50
C ILE A 213 3.90 -11.29 -16.69
N THR A 214 4.98 -11.23 -17.49
CA THR A 214 5.89 -12.38 -17.71
C THR A 214 6.66 -12.71 -16.43
N GLU A 215 7.31 -13.88 -16.40
CA GLU A 215 8.19 -14.25 -15.27
C GLU A 215 9.37 -13.28 -15.13
N GLU A 216 9.90 -12.79 -16.25
CA GLU A 216 10.99 -11.81 -16.30
C GLU A 216 10.56 -10.48 -15.68
N GLN A 217 9.38 -9.97 -16.06
CA GLN A 217 8.78 -8.79 -15.45
C GLN A 217 8.47 -9.01 -13.96
N ARG A 218 8.00 -10.19 -13.59
CA ARG A 218 7.73 -10.53 -12.17
C ARG A 218 9.02 -10.44 -11.34
N ASN A 219 10.12 -10.95 -11.83
CA ASN A 219 11.43 -10.90 -11.15
C ASN A 219 11.97 -9.46 -11.03
N LEU A 220 11.68 -8.61 -12.01
CA LEU A 220 12.03 -7.19 -11.99
C LEU A 220 11.12 -6.39 -11.05
N TYR A 221 9.80 -6.66 -11.09
CA TYR A 221 8.77 -5.85 -10.44
C TYR A 221 8.49 -6.24 -8.99
N LEU A 222 8.87 -7.44 -8.54
CA LEU A 222 8.56 -7.95 -7.21
C LEU A 222 9.80 -8.50 -6.52
N VAL A 223 9.94 -8.26 -5.22
CA VAL A 223 10.95 -8.94 -4.37
C VAL A 223 10.42 -10.24 -3.80
N ASP A 224 9.11 -10.36 -3.66
CA ASP A 224 8.38 -11.55 -3.26
C ASP A 224 6.98 -11.51 -3.91
N ARG A 225 6.05 -12.38 -3.48
CA ARG A 225 4.70 -12.44 -4.06
C ARG A 225 3.80 -11.22 -3.80
N ILE A 226 4.24 -10.27 -2.95
CA ILE A 226 3.42 -9.15 -2.47
C ILE A 226 4.09 -7.80 -2.70
N HIS A 227 5.42 -7.69 -2.48
CA HIS A 227 6.08 -6.40 -2.37
C HIS A 227 6.74 -5.97 -3.69
N PRO A 228 6.24 -4.90 -4.33
CA PRO A 228 6.86 -4.35 -5.52
C PRO A 228 8.24 -3.75 -5.25
N THR A 229 9.10 -3.81 -6.27
CA THR A 229 10.31 -3.00 -6.40
C THR A 229 9.98 -1.59 -6.86
N LYS A 230 10.97 -0.71 -7.00
CA LYS A 230 10.79 0.61 -7.63
C LYS A 230 10.31 0.50 -9.07
N ALA A 231 10.84 -0.45 -9.85
CA ALA A 231 10.36 -0.75 -11.19
C ALA A 231 8.88 -1.15 -11.18
N GLY A 232 8.49 -2.05 -10.26
CA GLY A 232 7.09 -2.46 -10.10
C GLY A 232 6.16 -1.31 -9.76
N TYR A 233 6.57 -0.41 -8.86
CA TYR A 233 5.75 0.77 -8.58
C TYR A 233 5.72 1.74 -9.75
N LYS A 234 6.87 2.04 -10.38
CA LYS A 234 6.99 3.07 -11.42
C LYS A 234 6.32 2.68 -12.73
N GLU A 235 6.53 1.44 -13.21
CA GLU A 235 6.12 1.01 -14.54
C GLU A 235 4.81 0.23 -14.56
N TRP A 236 4.48 -0.44 -13.46
CA TRP A 236 3.38 -1.37 -13.40
C TRP A 236 2.17 -0.81 -12.64
N TRP A 237 2.38 -0.18 -11.47
CA TRP A 237 1.29 0.31 -10.60
C TRP A 237 0.98 1.79 -10.79
N LEU A 238 1.99 2.64 -10.94
CA LEU A 238 1.83 4.10 -11.01
C LEU A 238 0.82 4.54 -12.08
N PRO A 239 0.81 3.99 -13.32
CA PRO A 239 -0.16 4.41 -14.34
C PRO A 239 -1.62 4.23 -13.89
N LYS A 240 -1.94 3.17 -13.16
CA LYS A 240 -3.30 2.93 -12.65
C LYS A 240 -3.72 3.90 -11.54
N PHE A 241 -2.77 4.29 -10.68
CA PHE A 241 -3.03 5.35 -9.70
C PHE A 241 -3.22 6.71 -10.38
N GLN A 242 -2.41 7.04 -11.37
CA GLN A 242 -2.53 8.29 -12.13
C GLN A 242 -3.88 8.36 -12.84
N GLU A 243 -4.27 7.31 -13.57
CA GLU A 243 -5.56 7.20 -14.24
C GLU A 243 -6.72 7.45 -13.26
N CYS A 244 -6.79 6.68 -12.18
CA CYS A 244 -7.85 6.79 -11.18
C CYS A 244 -7.91 8.17 -10.51
N LEU A 245 -6.75 8.73 -10.11
CA LEU A 245 -6.72 10.05 -9.48
C LEU A 245 -7.10 11.17 -10.46
N CYS A 246 -6.71 11.07 -11.73
CA CYS A 246 -7.13 12.02 -12.76
C CYS A 246 -8.64 11.97 -12.98
N GLU A 247 -9.24 10.79 -13.07
CA GLU A 247 -10.69 10.63 -13.22
C GLU A 247 -11.47 11.26 -12.05
N ILE A 248 -10.97 11.08 -10.82
CA ILE A 248 -11.69 11.54 -9.61
C ILE A 248 -11.44 13.03 -9.34
N LEU A 249 -10.24 13.54 -9.57
CA LEU A 249 -9.83 14.87 -9.10
C LEU A 249 -9.81 15.95 -10.17
N VAL A 250 -9.90 15.57 -11.45
CA VAL A 250 -9.77 16.51 -12.58
C VAL A 250 -11.02 16.58 -13.45
N VAL A 251 -11.78 15.49 -13.57
CA VAL A 251 -12.97 15.41 -14.43
C VAL A 251 -14.24 15.92 -13.71
N LEU A 252 -14.12 16.34 -12.46
CA LEU A 252 -15.19 17.05 -11.72
C LEU A 252 -15.06 18.55 -11.95
#